data_2b4d63f407d2b8b8d8ce3be2c706f55c
#
_entry.id   2b4d63f407d2b8b8d8ce3be2c706f55c
#
_cell.length_a   1.000
_cell.length_b   1.000
_cell.length_c   1.000
_cell.angle_alpha   90.00
_cell.angle_beta   90.00
_cell.angle_gamma   90.00
#
_symmetry.space_group_name_H-M   'P 1'
#
loop_
_entity.id
_entity.type
_entity.pdbx_description
1 polymer ?
#
loop_
_entity_poly.entity_id
_entity_poly.type
_entity_poly.pdbx_seq_one_letter_code
_entity_poly.pdbx_strand_id
1 'polypeptide(L)'
;MKTGAVTAGAAKPGAAAVNDFVVKFANVNGSGSASANGMFAKSILRMGVPVAARNIFPSNIQGLPTWFEVRVTEAGRLGRRGGVDLMVAMNPQTWDKDLAEIEAGGFLFYDSTKPLPPGKFRDDVTVIGVPLTAMCNDRYELPRERQLFKNIVYVGALAALLGIDPAVIEQLLAEQFAGRQKLIDANVEALHMGVAYVKEHLEPIRLQVRRADKVGDRIFVEGNAASALGAVYGGATVCAWYPITPSTSLAEAFTGYCEDLRTDPDGKARYAIVQAEDEIASIGIVVGAGWNGARAFTCTSGPGISLMTEFIGLSYFAEIPAVIFDVQRGGPSTGMPTRTQQADLIGAAYASHGDTKHPMLLPADPGECFEMGALAFDLADRLQTTVFVMLDLDIGMNEWLTAPFAWDDARRLDRGKVMTAEMLEAGADFGRYKDVDGDGIPYRTYPGVHPSKGGYFTRGTSRNPYARYSEEGPVYVDNMQRLLRKFESAKALIPAPVERPAKRKTTDGVIYFGSSTPSMHEALDALEGQGRHLDALRVRGFPFSDEVYDFVAAHERVFVVEQNRDGQLRTLLMNEGEIDPAKLAPVLHYDGTPITARFIAGQIGGVLALGQIEAAE
;
A
#
# COMPACT_ATOMS: atom_id res chain seq x y z
N MET A 1 2.27 40.48 34.04
CA MET A 1 3.38 40.56 33.07
C MET A 1 2.97 39.74 31.87
N LYS A 2 2.73 40.36 30.72
CA LYS A 2 2.44 39.65 29.47
C LYS A 2 3.72 38.97 28.99
N THR A 3 3.84 37.66 29.24
CA THR A 3 4.96 36.87 28.80
C THR A 3 4.49 35.91 27.72
N GLY A 4 5.03 36.08 26.52
CA GLY A 4 5.06 35.06 25.53
C GLY A 4 4.22 35.24 24.27
N ALA A 5 4.01 36.44 23.81
CA ALA A 5 3.57 36.60 22.44
C ALA A 5 4.75 36.44 21.48
N VAL A 6 4.59 35.56 20.58
CA VAL A 6 5.31 35.27 19.35
C VAL A 6 6.03 36.50 18.79
N THR A 7 7.34 36.44 18.70
CA THR A 7 8.10 37.30 17.81
C THR A 7 8.02 36.73 16.40
N ALA A 8 7.08 37.24 15.61
CA ALA A 8 7.06 36.98 14.19
C ALA A 8 8.29 37.63 13.53
N GLY A 9 9.17 36.82 13.02
CA GLY A 9 9.99 37.22 11.88
C GLY A 9 9.00 37.45 10.73
N ALA A 10 8.98 38.67 10.17
CA ALA A 10 8.02 39.05 9.14
C ALA A 10 8.35 38.35 7.81
N ALA A 11 7.98 37.08 7.69
CA ALA A 11 7.84 36.43 6.39
C ALA A 11 6.71 37.14 5.63
N LYS A 12 6.93 37.51 4.37
CA LYS A 12 5.90 38.12 3.53
C LYS A 12 4.65 37.23 3.56
N PRO A 13 3.46 37.75 3.78
CA PRO A 13 2.24 36.95 3.81
C PRO A 13 2.02 36.30 2.45
N GLY A 14 2.28 35.00 2.35
CA GLY A 14 1.85 34.20 1.22
C GLY A 14 0.32 34.16 1.15
N ALA A 15 -0.26 33.88 -0.02
CA ALA A 15 -1.71 33.71 -0.16
C ALA A 15 -2.24 32.64 0.83
N ALA A 16 -3.49 32.84 1.32
CA ALA A 16 -4.11 31.85 2.19
C ALA A 16 -4.24 30.51 1.46
N ALA A 17 -3.74 29.43 2.07
CA ALA A 17 -3.91 28.08 1.56
C ALA A 17 -5.15 27.46 2.20
N VAL A 18 -6.21 27.32 1.41
CA VAL A 18 -7.47 26.72 1.83
C VAL A 18 -7.53 25.29 1.27
N ASN A 19 -7.70 24.32 2.15
CA ASN A 19 -7.82 22.91 1.79
C ASN A 19 -6.69 22.37 0.89
N ASP A 20 -5.48 22.95 0.93
CA ASP A 20 -4.34 22.49 0.14
C ASP A 20 -3.02 22.78 0.88
N PHE A 21 -2.60 21.87 1.77
CA PHE A 21 -1.37 21.99 2.55
C PHE A 21 -0.97 20.63 3.17
N VAL A 22 0.23 20.56 3.72
CA VAL A 22 0.78 19.40 4.42
C VAL A 22 1.03 19.73 5.89
N VAL A 23 0.47 18.93 6.79
CA VAL A 23 0.77 18.95 8.23
C VAL A 23 1.59 17.71 8.57
N LYS A 24 2.70 17.89 9.30
CA LYS A 24 3.50 16.77 9.78
C LYS A 24 3.67 16.83 11.29
N PHE A 25 3.33 15.75 11.96
CA PHE A 25 3.47 15.59 13.40
C PHE A 25 4.76 14.82 13.68
N ALA A 26 5.64 15.36 14.49
CA ALA A 26 6.84 14.70 15.00
C ALA A 26 6.62 14.35 16.48
N ASN A 27 6.44 13.08 16.77
CA ASN A 27 6.09 12.56 18.09
C ASN A 27 7.13 11.52 18.57
N VAL A 28 6.92 11.03 19.79
CA VAL A 28 7.61 9.86 20.35
C VAL A 28 6.67 8.66 20.28
N ASN A 29 7.15 7.54 19.74
CA ASN A 29 6.36 6.31 19.64
C ASN A 29 5.95 5.80 21.02
N GLY A 30 4.71 5.32 21.17
CA GLY A 30 4.14 4.88 22.44
C GLY A 30 3.56 6.01 23.31
N SER A 31 3.54 7.26 22.83
CA SER A 31 2.94 8.41 23.54
C SER A 31 1.41 8.51 23.42
N GLY A 32 0.76 7.64 22.65
CA GLY A 32 -0.66 7.73 22.31
C GLY A 32 -0.98 8.73 21.20
N SER A 33 0.03 9.30 20.54
CA SER A 33 -0.14 10.32 19.50
C SER A 33 -0.75 9.78 18.20
N ALA A 34 -0.55 8.52 17.85
CA ALA A 34 -1.08 7.94 16.61
C ALA A 34 -2.60 8.07 16.51
N SER A 35 -3.32 7.74 17.59
CA SER A 35 -4.79 7.88 17.66
C SER A 35 -5.24 9.35 17.52
N ALA A 36 -4.56 10.29 18.18
CA ALA A 36 -4.87 11.71 18.11
C ALA A 36 -4.61 12.29 16.71
N ASN A 37 -3.49 11.91 16.07
CA ASN A 37 -3.14 12.33 14.71
C ASN A 37 -4.11 11.74 13.68
N GLY A 38 -4.53 10.47 13.84
CA GLY A 38 -5.57 9.86 13.02
C GLY A 38 -6.92 10.56 13.16
N MET A 39 -7.30 10.96 14.39
CA MET A 39 -8.51 11.73 14.65
C MET A 39 -8.44 13.11 13.99
N PHE A 40 -7.29 13.78 14.00
CA PHE A 40 -7.09 15.03 13.27
C PHE A 40 -7.33 14.84 11.76
N ALA A 41 -6.76 13.82 11.15
CA ALA A 41 -6.99 13.53 9.72
C ALA A 41 -8.46 13.22 9.43
N LYS A 42 -9.10 12.38 10.26
CA LYS A 42 -10.53 12.02 10.13
C LYS A 42 -11.45 13.22 10.33
N SER A 43 -11.09 14.20 11.17
CA SER A 43 -11.89 15.42 11.35
C SER A 43 -11.95 16.26 10.07
N ILE A 44 -10.84 16.37 9.34
CA ILE A 44 -10.79 17.07 8.05
C ILE A 44 -11.63 16.32 7.01
N LEU A 45 -11.51 14.99 6.98
CA LEU A 45 -12.34 14.14 6.11
C LEU A 45 -13.83 14.32 6.36
N ARG A 46 -14.26 14.40 7.65
CA ARG A 46 -15.65 14.64 8.05
C ARG A 46 -16.13 16.07 7.72
N MET A 47 -15.22 17.00 7.49
CA MET A 47 -15.54 18.31 6.92
C MET A 47 -15.71 18.28 5.39
N GLY A 48 -15.65 17.10 4.76
CA GLY A 48 -15.83 16.90 3.32
C GLY A 48 -14.59 17.21 2.48
N VAL A 49 -13.41 17.33 3.11
CA VAL A 49 -12.12 17.59 2.44
C VAL A 49 -11.32 16.29 2.35
N PRO A 50 -10.90 15.86 1.17
CA PRO A 50 -10.05 14.68 1.02
C PRO A 50 -8.69 14.85 1.73
N VAL A 51 -8.24 13.77 2.37
CA VAL A 51 -6.93 13.70 3.02
C VAL A 51 -6.21 12.41 2.64
N ALA A 52 -4.87 12.46 2.69
CA ALA A 52 -4.02 11.29 2.71
C ALA A 52 -3.14 11.35 3.97
N ALA A 53 -3.26 10.33 4.79
CA ALA A 53 -2.55 10.22 6.06
C ALA A 53 -1.50 9.11 5.99
N ARG A 54 -0.27 9.39 6.44
CA ARG A 54 0.83 8.42 6.43
C ARG A 54 1.54 8.40 7.76
N ASN A 55 1.64 7.20 8.33
CA ASN A 55 2.34 6.96 9.57
C ASN A 55 3.76 6.46 9.27
N ILE A 56 4.78 7.17 9.73
CA ILE A 56 6.19 6.83 9.61
C ILE A 56 6.70 6.51 11.02
N PHE A 57 6.66 5.24 11.38
CA PHE A 57 6.95 4.76 12.74
C PHE A 57 8.22 3.89 12.78
N PRO A 58 8.90 3.80 13.94
CA PRO A 58 10.06 2.92 14.11
C PRO A 58 9.63 1.47 14.31
N SER A 59 10.55 0.54 14.05
CA SER A 59 10.35 -0.88 14.33
C SER A 59 10.25 -1.23 15.83
N ASN A 60 10.77 -0.37 16.70
CA ASN A 60 10.73 -0.54 18.15
C ASN A 60 9.46 0.07 18.74
N ILE A 61 8.90 -0.59 19.75
CA ILE A 61 7.59 -0.28 20.31
C ILE A 61 7.53 1.08 21.01
N GLN A 62 8.59 1.53 21.69
CA GLN A 62 8.56 2.75 22.51
C GLN A 62 9.86 3.57 22.39
N GLY A 63 9.72 4.89 22.58
CA GLY A 63 10.82 5.82 22.81
C GLY A 63 11.52 6.37 21.57
N LEU A 64 11.31 5.79 20.40
CA LEU A 64 11.90 6.28 19.16
C LEU A 64 11.02 7.33 18.47
N PRO A 65 11.61 8.17 17.61
CA PRO A 65 10.86 9.15 16.83
C PRO A 65 9.84 8.49 15.89
N THR A 66 8.65 9.07 15.84
CA THR A 66 7.59 8.72 14.89
C THR A 66 7.05 9.98 14.25
N TRP A 67 6.68 9.89 12.97
CA TRP A 67 6.05 11.00 12.26
C TRP A 67 4.70 10.55 11.68
N PHE A 68 3.80 11.51 11.61
CA PHE A 68 2.51 11.32 10.95
C PHE A 68 2.27 12.50 10.01
N GLU A 69 2.19 12.23 8.71
CA GLU A 69 2.03 13.26 7.68
C GLU A 69 0.58 13.24 7.17
N VAL A 70 -0.06 14.41 7.14
CA VAL A 70 -1.42 14.59 6.62
C VAL A 70 -1.36 15.55 5.44
N ARG A 71 -1.61 15.05 4.25
CA ARG A 71 -1.84 15.85 3.05
C ARG A 71 -3.31 16.22 2.98
N VAL A 72 -3.63 17.51 3.13
CA VAL A 72 -4.97 18.06 2.94
C VAL A 72 -5.08 18.53 1.50
N THR A 73 -6.13 18.13 0.76
CA THR A 73 -6.23 18.42 -0.67
C THR A 73 -7.64 18.39 -1.20
N GLU A 74 -8.23 19.55 -1.48
CA GLU A 74 -9.55 19.63 -2.10
C GLU A 74 -9.58 19.05 -3.52
N ALA A 75 -8.45 19.11 -4.23
CA ALA A 75 -8.29 18.54 -5.56
C ALA A 75 -8.22 17.00 -5.57
N GLY A 76 -8.19 16.33 -4.40
CA GLY A 76 -8.15 14.87 -4.29
C GLY A 76 -6.79 14.24 -4.65
N ARG A 77 -5.69 14.98 -4.56
CA ARG A 77 -4.33 14.49 -4.81
C ARG A 77 -3.82 13.72 -3.60
N LEU A 78 -4.00 12.40 -3.57
CA LEU A 78 -3.75 11.55 -2.41
C LEU A 78 -2.28 11.09 -2.26
N GLY A 79 -1.39 11.46 -3.20
CA GLY A 79 0.06 11.23 -3.10
C GLY A 79 0.74 12.18 -2.11
N ARG A 80 1.99 11.86 -1.74
CA ARG A 80 2.85 12.80 -1.04
C ARG A 80 3.30 13.89 -2.02
N ARG A 81 3.07 15.16 -1.63
CA ARG A 81 3.53 16.31 -2.42
C ARG A 81 5.04 16.50 -2.29
N GLY A 82 5.56 16.39 -1.07
CA GLY A 82 6.87 16.84 -0.64
C GLY A 82 6.84 18.25 -0.04
N GLY A 83 7.67 18.47 0.99
CA GLY A 83 7.67 19.68 1.82
C GLY A 83 6.53 19.73 2.85
N VAL A 84 6.72 20.49 3.91
CA VAL A 84 5.82 20.60 5.07
C VAL A 84 5.42 22.05 5.27
N ASP A 85 4.12 22.34 5.29
CA ASP A 85 3.60 23.71 5.53
C ASP A 85 3.44 23.99 7.03
N LEU A 86 3.06 22.98 7.81
CA LEU A 86 2.94 23.07 9.27
C LEU A 86 3.58 21.84 9.92
N MET A 87 4.63 22.06 10.67
CA MET A 87 5.27 21.04 11.52
C MET A 87 4.76 21.15 12.95
N VAL A 88 4.27 20.03 13.50
CA VAL A 88 3.88 19.88 14.91
C VAL A 88 5.00 19.14 15.63
N ALA A 89 5.99 19.88 16.15
CA ALA A 89 7.22 19.36 16.72
C ALA A 89 7.08 19.03 18.21
N MET A 90 6.61 17.82 18.52
CA MET A 90 6.41 17.33 19.89
C MET A 90 7.58 16.49 20.39
N ASN A 91 8.56 16.16 19.54
CA ASN A 91 9.73 15.37 19.88
C ASN A 91 11.01 16.23 19.87
N PRO A 92 11.60 16.52 21.04
CA PRO A 92 12.83 17.31 21.10
C PRO A 92 14.04 16.66 20.40
N GLN A 93 14.06 15.34 20.26
CA GLN A 93 15.18 14.59 19.68
C GLN A 93 15.34 14.84 18.17
N THR A 94 14.25 15.20 17.48
CA THR A 94 14.22 15.39 16.03
C THR A 94 14.11 16.85 15.60
N TRP A 95 14.19 17.79 16.56
CA TRP A 95 13.93 19.21 16.37
C TRP A 95 14.61 19.80 15.13
N ASP A 96 15.93 19.62 15.01
CA ASP A 96 16.69 20.25 13.93
C ASP A 96 16.31 19.66 12.55
N LYS A 97 16.02 18.36 12.49
CA LYS A 97 15.49 17.68 11.30
C LYS A 97 14.09 18.19 10.94
N ASP A 98 13.19 18.22 11.93
CA ASP A 98 11.81 18.63 11.73
C ASP A 98 11.73 20.09 11.26
N LEU A 99 12.53 20.98 11.86
CA LEU A 99 12.64 22.37 11.46
C LEU A 99 13.14 22.53 10.02
N ALA A 100 14.10 21.70 9.60
CA ALA A 100 14.67 21.75 8.24
C ALA A 100 13.65 21.36 7.15
N GLU A 101 12.66 20.53 7.46
CA GLU A 101 11.64 20.08 6.51
C GLU A 101 10.55 21.13 6.24
N ILE A 102 10.45 22.19 7.05
CA ILE A 102 9.40 23.21 6.90
C ILE A 102 9.71 24.09 5.69
N GLU A 103 8.71 24.29 4.85
CA GLU A 103 8.78 25.20 3.70
C GLU A 103 9.01 26.65 4.15
N ALA A 104 9.71 27.45 3.36
CA ALA A 104 9.89 28.86 3.62
C ALA A 104 8.53 29.58 3.77
N GLY A 105 8.35 30.33 4.84
CA GLY A 105 7.08 30.94 5.22
C GLY A 105 6.08 29.97 5.86
N GLY A 106 6.47 28.72 6.14
CA GLY A 106 5.65 27.75 6.84
C GLY A 106 5.51 28.02 8.35
N PHE A 107 4.95 27.05 9.06
CA PHE A 107 4.60 27.15 10.48
C PHE A 107 5.26 26.03 11.29
N LEU A 108 5.69 26.40 12.51
CA LEU A 108 6.21 25.48 13.51
C LEU A 108 5.34 25.58 14.76
N PHE A 109 4.62 24.52 15.09
CA PHE A 109 3.86 24.38 16.33
C PHE A 109 4.66 23.53 17.32
N TYR A 110 4.79 23.98 18.58
CA TYR A 110 5.53 23.25 19.61
C TYR A 110 4.99 23.47 21.03
N ASP A 111 5.39 22.60 21.97
CA ASP A 111 5.08 22.74 23.39
C ASP A 111 5.99 23.78 24.04
N SER A 112 5.46 24.98 24.27
CA SER A 112 6.20 26.12 24.83
C SER A 112 6.29 26.14 26.35
N THR A 113 5.92 25.05 27.04
CA THR A 113 6.04 24.96 28.52
C THR A 113 7.48 25.25 28.99
N LYS A 114 8.47 24.83 28.21
CA LYS A 114 9.87 25.21 28.38
C LYS A 114 10.30 26.02 27.15
N PRO A 115 10.46 27.35 27.30
CA PRO A 115 10.90 28.20 26.22
C PRO A 115 12.23 27.76 25.64
N LEU A 116 12.33 27.74 24.31
CA LEU A 116 13.56 27.44 23.59
C LEU A 116 14.33 28.75 23.28
N PRO A 117 15.68 28.72 23.22
CA PRO A 117 16.44 29.90 22.85
C PRO A 117 16.20 30.31 21.39
N PRO A 118 16.32 31.62 21.05
CA PRO A 118 16.09 32.12 19.69
C PRO A 118 16.82 31.39 18.58
N GLY A 119 18.07 30.96 18.82
CA GLY A 119 18.88 30.21 17.85
C GLY A 119 18.38 28.80 17.50
N LYS A 120 17.30 28.33 18.14
CA LYS A 120 16.59 27.07 17.79
C LYS A 120 15.48 27.28 16.77
N PHE A 121 15.26 28.50 16.28
CA PHE A 121 14.22 28.81 15.30
C PHE A 121 14.84 29.36 14.01
N ARG A 122 14.07 29.28 12.92
CA ARG A 122 14.39 29.87 11.62
C ARG A 122 13.62 31.19 11.45
N ASP A 123 14.28 32.19 10.86
CA ASP A 123 13.68 33.52 10.66
C ASP A 123 12.58 33.53 9.57
N ASP A 124 12.57 32.53 8.69
CA ASP A 124 11.60 32.36 7.60
C ASP A 124 10.40 31.46 7.97
N VAL A 125 10.27 31.08 9.25
CA VAL A 125 9.21 30.21 9.77
C VAL A 125 8.44 30.93 10.88
N THR A 126 7.12 30.87 10.82
CA THR A 126 6.26 31.42 11.90
C THR A 126 6.16 30.40 13.04
N VAL A 127 6.55 30.81 14.23
CA VAL A 127 6.57 29.96 15.43
C VAL A 127 5.31 30.12 16.26
N ILE A 128 4.66 28.99 16.60
CA ILE A 128 3.43 28.90 17.38
C ILE A 128 3.70 28.09 18.64
N GLY A 129 3.80 28.76 19.77
CA GLY A 129 4.04 28.11 21.07
C GLY A 129 2.74 27.96 21.86
N VAL A 130 2.41 26.73 22.26
CA VAL A 130 1.29 26.44 23.18
C VAL A 130 1.86 25.68 24.39
N PRO A 131 1.65 26.11 25.65
CA PRO A 131 2.26 25.51 26.82
C PRO A 131 1.51 24.22 27.25
N LEU A 132 1.47 23.22 26.34
CA LEU A 132 0.65 22.02 26.45
C LEU A 132 0.91 21.22 27.73
N THR A 133 2.18 21.04 28.08
CA THR A 133 2.56 20.28 29.29
C THR A 133 2.16 21.03 30.54
N ALA A 134 2.30 22.36 30.60
CA ALA A 134 1.85 23.16 31.75
C ALA A 134 0.33 23.07 31.90
N MET A 135 -0.44 23.26 30.82
CA MET A 135 -1.90 23.14 30.84
C MET A 135 -2.37 21.78 31.38
N CYS A 136 -1.72 20.68 30.95
CA CYS A 136 -2.06 19.34 31.43
C CYS A 136 -1.61 19.11 32.88
N ASN A 137 -0.47 19.68 33.33
CA ASN A 137 0.00 19.57 34.72
C ASN A 137 -0.95 20.28 35.68
N ASP A 138 -1.49 21.42 35.30
CA ASP A 138 -2.41 22.21 36.11
C ASP A 138 -3.80 21.56 36.21
N ARG A 139 -4.19 20.73 35.22
CA ARG A 139 -5.54 20.15 35.15
C ARG A 139 -5.62 18.70 35.65
N TYR A 140 -4.59 17.86 35.40
CA TYR A 140 -4.63 16.42 35.65
C TYR A 140 -3.62 16.02 36.73
N GLU A 141 -4.02 15.12 37.65
CA GLU A 141 -3.14 14.64 38.72
C GLU A 141 -2.23 13.50 38.28
N LEU A 142 -2.76 12.57 37.45
CA LEU A 142 -2.04 11.35 37.06
C LEU A 142 -1.09 11.59 35.86
N PRO A 143 0.18 11.16 35.96
CA PRO A 143 1.14 11.34 34.88
C PRO A 143 0.70 10.73 33.53
N ARG A 144 0.01 9.60 33.57
CA ARG A 144 -0.51 8.94 32.37
C ARG A 144 -1.60 9.76 31.68
N GLU A 145 -2.49 10.36 32.44
CA GLU A 145 -3.53 11.26 31.94
C GLU A 145 -2.92 12.50 31.30
N ARG A 146 -1.93 13.12 31.94
CA ARG A 146 -1.20 14.28 31.42
C ARG A 146 -0.60 13.98 30.04
N GLN A 147 -0.02 12.79 29.86
CA GLN A 147 0.57 12.39 28.60
C GLN A 147 -0.49 12.15 27.52
N LEU A 148 -1.57 11.44 27.84
CA LEU A 148 -2.61 11.11 26.87
C LEU A 148 -3.41 12.34 26.45
N PHE A 149 -3.89 13.13 27.42
CA PHE A 149 -4.71 14.31 27.13
C PHE A 149 -3.93 15.42 26.47
N LYS A 150 -2.61 15.52 26.67
CA LYS A 150 -1.77 16.46 25.93
C LYS A 150 -1.94 16.31 24.42
N ASN A 151 -2.10 15.08 23.92
CA ASN A 151 -2.35 14.83 22.51
C ASN A 151 -3.71 15.38 22.04
N ILE A 152 -4.72 15.30 22.90
CA ILE A 152 -6.05 15.86 22.57
C ILE A 152 -6.05 17.39 22.67
N VAL A 153 -5.33 17.97 23.65
CA VAL A 153 -5.16 19.42 23.77
C VAL A 153 -4.51 20.01 22.52
N TYR A 154 -3.44 19.40 21.97
CA TYR A 154 -2.85 19.93 20.74
C TYR A 154 -3.76 19.74 19.52
N VAL A 155 -4.56 18.66 19.45
CA VAL A 155 -5.59 18.52 18.38
C VAL A 155 -6.61 19.66 18.47
N GLY A 156 -7.07 20.00 19.68
CA GLY A 156 -7.97 21.16 19.90
C GLY A 156 -7.34 22.49 19.49
N ALA A 157 -6.07 22.71 19.85
CA ALA A 157 -5.35 23.90 19.45
C ALA A 157 -5.19 24.01 17.92
N LEU A 158 -4.83 22.90 17.26
CA LEU A 158 -4.73 22.84 15.79
C LEU A 158 -6.09 23.04 15.12
N ALA A 159 -7.17 22.48 15.69
CA ALA A 159 -8.52 22.69 15.17
C ALA A 159 -8.88 24.18 15.14
N ALA A 160 -8.62 24.89 16.22
CA ALA A 160 -8.88 26.33 16.28
C ALA A 160 -7.99 27.16 15.33
N LEU A 161 -6.70 26.80 15.21
CA LEU A 161 -5.75 27.48 14.30
C LEU A 161 -6.11 27.30 12.83
N LEU A 162 -6.57 26.11 12.45
CA LEU A 162 -6.82 25.72 11.07
C LEU A 162 -8.30 25.87 10.65
N GLY A 163 -9.19 26.26 11.55
CA GLY A 163 -10.62 26.39 11.27
C GLY A 163 -11.38 25.09 11.17
N ILE A 164 -10.89 24.01 11.81
CA ILE A 164 -11.62 22.74 11.92
C ILE A 164 -12.72 22.90 12.99
N ASP A 165 -13.94 22.48 12.65
CA ASP A 165 -15.09 22.55 13.56
C ASP A 165 -14.91 21.55 14.74
N PRO A 166 -14.80 22.04 16.00
CA PRO A 166 -14.62 21.15 17.16
C PRO A 166 -15.73 20.12 17.33
N ALA A 167 -16.97 20.44 16.93
CA ALA A 167 -18.11 19.51 17.02
C ALA A 167 -17.88 18.22 16.20
N VAL A 168 -17.13 18.30 15.10
CA VAL A 168 -16.75 17.12 14.32
C VAL A 168 -15.82 16.20 15.10
N ILE A 169 -14.90 16.79 15.88
CA ILE A 169 -13.94 16.01 16.70
C ILE A 169 -14.68 15.41 17.91
N GLU A 170 -15.61 16.14 18.51
CA GLU A 170 -16.47 15.64 19.59
C GLU A 170 -17.26 14.41 19.15
N GLN A 171 -17.84 14.46 17.93
CA GLN A 171 -18.53 13.31 17.36
C GLN A 171 -17.59 12.10 17.16
N LEU A 172 -16.39 12.32 16.63
CA LEU A 172 -15.39 11.25 16.46
C LEU A 172 -14.97 10.65 17.81
N LEU A 173 -14.83 11.46 18.86
CA LEU A 173 -14.56 11.00 20.23
C LEU A 173 -15.71 10.14 20.77
N ALA A 174 -16.96 10.57 20.53
CA ALA A 174 -18.13 9.80 20.93
C ALA A 174 -18.24 8.46 20.20
N GLU A 175 -17.91 8.40 18.92
CA GLU A 175 -17.84 7.17 18.13
C GLU A 175 -16.72 6.25 18.64
N GLN A 176 -15.51 6.78 18.86
CA GLN A 176 -14.34 6.01 19.30
C GLN A 176 -14.51 5.41 20.69
N PHE A 177 -15.15 6.12 21.60
CA PHE A 177 -15.34 5.70 23.00
C PHE A 177 -16.80 5.32 23.31
N ALA A 178 -17.55 4.86 22.32
CA ALA A 178 -18.95 4.47 22.46
C ALA A 178 -19.18 3.60 23.70
N GLY A 179 -20.18 3.97 24.51
CA GLY A 179 -20.51 3.30 25.78
C GLY A 179 -19.62 3.67 26.98
N ARG A 180 -18.63 4.57 26.82
CA ARG A 180 -17.68 4.99 27.86
C ARG A 180 -17.77 6.49 28.13
N GLN A 181 -18.92 6.99 28.61
CA GLN A 181 -19.22 8.41 28.73
C GLN A 181 -18.13 9.22 29.47
N LYS A 182 -17.58 8.70 30.57
CA LYS A 182 -16.50 9.38 31.31
C LYS A 182 -15.25 9.66 30.48
N LEU A 183 -14.91 8.74 29.54
CA LEU A 183 -13.77 8.94 28.63
C LEU A 183 -14.12 9.96 27.55
N ILE A 184 -15.34 9.96 27.04
CA ILE A 184 -15.83 10.98 26.09
C ILE A 184 -15.71 12.35 26.73
N ASP A 185 -16.31 12.56 27.90
CA ASP A 185 -16.34 13.84 28.61
C ASP A 185 -14.92 14.38 28.88
N ALA A 186 -14.00 13.52 29.34
CA ALA A 186 -12.62 13.92 29.61
C ALA A 186 -11.84 14.31 28.35
N ASN A 187 -12.06 13.61 27.23
CA ASN A 187 -11.42 13.95 25.95
C ASN A 187 -12.02 15.23 25.35
N VAL A 188 -13.31 15.42 25.43
CA VAL A 188 -13.98 16.65 24.99
C VAL A 188 -13.50 17.86 25.80
N GLU A 189 -13.35 17.71 27.12
CA GLU A 189 -12.77 18.77 27.96
C GLU A 189 -11.34 19.12 27.51
N ALA A 190 -10.48 18.12 27.28
CA ALA A 190 -9.11 18.33 26.81
C ALA A 190 -9.08 19.02 25.43
N LEU A 191 -9.97 18.65 24.53
CA LEU A 191 -10.15 19.31 23.24
C LEU A 191 -10.44 20.80 23.41
N HIS A 192 -11.42 21.12 24.24
CA HIS A 192 -11.82 22.51 24.50
C HIS A 192 -10.76 23.34 25.21
N MET A 193 -9.91 22.75 26.06
CA MET A 193 -8.76 23.45 26.62
C MET A 193 -7.84 23.98 25.52
N GLY A 194 -7.52 23.17 24.51
CA GLY A 194 -6.71 23.59 23.37
C GLY A 194 -7.38 24.67 22.52
N VAL A 195 -8.67 24.49 22.23
CA VAL A 195 -9.48 25.48 21.47
C VAL A 195 -9.54 26.81 22.19
N ALA A 196 -9.80 26.81 23.49
CA ALA A 196 -9.93 28.04 24.30
C ALA A 196 -8.60 28.81 24.34
N TYR A 197 -7.48 28.09 24.58
CA TYR A 197 -6.15 28.73 24.59
C TYR A 197 -5.85 29.50 23.30
N VAL A 198 -6.09 28.86 22.15
CA VAL A 198 -5.84 29.51 20.85
C VAL A 198 -6.74 30.73 20.65
N LYS A 199 -8.03 30.62 20.92
CA LYS A 199 -8.98 31.74 20.79
C LYS A 199 -8.64 32.95 21.66
N GLU A 200 -8.02 32.70 22.83
CA GLU A 200 -7.65 33.77 23.77
C GLU A 200 -6.27 34.38 23.50
N HIS A 201 -5.30 33.59 22.98
CA HIS A 201 -3.89 33.99 22.96
C HIS A 201 -3.23 34.04 21.58
N LEU A 202 -3.86 33.46 20.54
CA LEU A 202 -3.25 33.34 19.22
C LEU A 202 -4.19 33.87 18.12
N GLU A 203 -3.61 34.31 17.02
CA GLU A 203 -4.36 34.69 15.81
C GLU A 203 -4.45 33.48 14.86
N PRO A 204 -5.52 33.38 14.04
CA PRO A 204 -5.63 32.37 13.00
C PRO A 204 -4.48 32.45 12.01
N ILE A 205 -4.02 31.29 11.53
CA ILE A 205 -2.95 31.23 10.53
C ILE A 205 -3.52 31.17 9.11
N ARG A 206 -2.67 31.39 8.11
CA ARG A 206 -3.10 31.41 6.69
C ARG A 206 -3.48 30.03 6.12
N LEU A 207 -3.17 28.94 6.83
CA LEU A 207 -3.63 27.59 6.47
C LEU A 207 -5.02 27.38 7.05
N GLN A 208 -6.00 27.06 6.20
CA GLN A 208 -7.38 26.92 6.63
C GLN A 208 -8.04 25.68 6.06
N VAL A 209 -8.78 24.97 6.89
CA VAL A 209 -9.73 23.93 6.47
C VAL A 209 -11.12 24.56 6.41
N ARG A 210 -11.74 24.51 5.25
CA ARG A 210 -13.12 24.92 5.05
C ARG A 210 -13.95 23.73 4.62
N ARG A 211 -15.19 23.66 5.13
CA ARG A 211 -16.11 22.60 4.71
C ARG A 211 -16.23 22.58 3.20
N ALA A 212 -16.19 21.39 2.63
CA ALA A 212 -16.35 21.10 1.22
C ALA A 212 -17.25 19.88 1.05
N ASP A 213 -17.58 19.55 -0.19
CA ASP A 213 -18.26 18.30 -0.54
C ASP A 213 -17.43 17.58 -1.62
N LYS A 214 -16.23 17.16 -1.22
CA LYS A 214 -15.25 16.53 -2.13
C LYS A 214 -14.91 15.09 -1.73
N VAL A 215 -15.44 14.61 -0.61
CA VAL A 215 -15.27 13.23 -0.16
C VAL A 215 -16.33 12.33 -0.81
N GLY A 216 -17.60 12.75 -0.85
CA GLY A 216 -18.71 11.96 -1.36
C GLY A 216 -18.93 10.72 -0.48
N ASP A 217 -19.21 9.58 -1.13
CA ASP A 217 -19.44 8.28 -0.51
C ASP A 217 -18.16 7.46 -0.27
N ARG A 218 -16.98 8.04 -0.56
CA ARG A 218 -15.70 7.35 -0.41
C ARG A 218 -15.44 6.93 1.03
N ILE A 219 -14.78 5.78 1.17
CA ILE A 219 -14.37 5.20 2.44
C ILE A 219 -12.87 5.41 2.70
N PHE A 220 -12.48 5.35 3.96
CA PHE A 220 -11.09 5.52 4.40
C PHE A 220 -10.63 4.20 5.01
N VAL A 221 -9.70 3.48 4.34
CA VAL A 221 -9.35 2.09 4.64
C VAL A 221 -7.91 1.78 4.27
N GLU A 222 -7.30 0.85 5.00
CA GLU A 222 -5.97 0.31 4.71
C GLU A 222 -6.01 -0.73 3.58
N GLY A 223 -4.95 -0.79 2.77
CA GLY A 223 -4.84 -1.78 1.70
C GLY A 223 -4.80 -3.22 2.21
N ASN A 224 -4.21 -3.47 3.38
CA ASN A 224 -4.22 -4.80 4.01
C ASN A 224 -5.64 -5.26 4.35
N ALA A 225 -6.45 -4.39 4.95
CA ALA A 225 -7.85 -4.69 5.25
C ALA A 225 -8.68 -4.90 3.97
N ALA A 226 -8.45 -4.07 2.95
CA ALA A 226 -9.09 -4.22 1.64
C ALA A 226 -8.71 -5.54 0.95
N SER A 227 -7.42 -5.92 0.97
CA SER A 227 -6.95 -7.20 0.43
C SER A 227 -7.56 -8.39 1.16
N ALA A 228 -7.66 -8.31 2.49
CA ALA A 228 -8.27 -9.36 3.31
C ALA A 228 -9.76 -9.53 2.98
N LEU A 229 -10.51 -8.44 2.82
CA LEU A 229 -11.90 -8.49 2.40
C LEU A 229 -12.02 -9.02 0.96
N GLY A 230 -11.10 -8.62 0.07
CA GLY A 230 -10.97 -9.17 -1.27
C GLY A 230 -10.73 -10.68 -1.27
N ALA A 231 -9.89 -11.19 -0.36
CA ALA A 231 -9.68 -12.63 -0.19
C ALA A 231 -10.96 -13.36 0.25
N VAL A 232 -11.73 -12.80 1.19
CA VAL A 232 -13.05 -13.34 1.56
C VAL A 232 -13.98 -13.34 0.36
N TYR A 233 -14.09 -12.25 -0.36
CA TYR A 233 -14.92 -12.13 -1.56
C TYR A 233 -14.47 -13.06 -2.69
N GLY A 234 -13.15 -13.27 -2.81
CA GLY A 234 -12.53 -14.25 -3.69
C GLY A 234 -12.73 -15.69 -3.29
N GLY A 235 -13.44 -15.99 -2.19
CA GLY A 235 -13.75 -17.33 -1.75
C GLY A 235 -12.62 -18.02 -0.97
N ALA A 236 -11.65 -17.30 -0.46
CA ALA A 236 -10.60 -17.88 0.40
C ALA A 236 -11.21 -18.46 1.69
N THR A 237 -10.81 -19.67 2.03
CA THR A 237 -11.25 -20.36 3.24
C THR A 237 -10.10 -20.78 4.14
N VAL A 238 -8.86 -20.69 3.67
CA VAL A 238 -7.66 -21.05 4.43
C VAL A 238 -6.66 -19.90 4.36
N CYS A 239 -6.24 -19.42 5.53
CA CYS A 239 -5.11 -18.52 5.70
C CYS A 239 -4.07 -19.20 6.58
N ALA A 240 -2.85 -19.40 6.09
CA ALA A 240 -1.73 -19.84 6.92
C ALA A 240 -0.63 -18.79 6.83
N TRP A 241 -0.19 -18.27 7.98
CA TRP A 241 0.67 -17.10 8.03
C TRP A 241 1.63 -17.11 9.20
N TYR A 242 2.66 -16.30 9.12
CA TYR A 242 3.61 -16.03 10.18
C TYR A 242 3.71 -14.52 10.42
N PRO A 243 3.72 -14.03 11.69
CA PRO A 243 3.74 -12.60 11.97
C PRO A 243 4.98 -11.91 11.45
N ILE A 244 4.77 -10.98 10.51
CA ILE A 244 5.83 -10.12 9.97
C ILE A 244 5.24 -8.76 9.58
N THR A 245 5.89 -7.67 10.01
CA THR A 245 5.56 -6.32 9.52
C THR A 245 5.96 -6.19 8.06
N PRO A 246 5.10 -5.63 7.17
CA PRO A 246 3.81 -4.98 7.43
C PRO A 246 2.57 -5.85 7.16
N SER A 247 2.68 -7.15 6.94
CA SER A 247 1.60 -8.02 6.46
C SER A 247 0.66 -8.54 7.56
N THR A 248 1.05 -8.49 8.83
CA THR A 248 0.29 -9.04 9.96
C THR A 248 -1.16 -8.54 10.01
N SER A 249 -1.39 -7.25 9.79
CA SER A 249 -2.74 -6.67 9.81
C SER A 249 -3.67 -7.21 8.71
N LEU A 250 -3.12 -7.77 7.61
CA LEU A 250 -3.93 -8.45 6.59
C LEU A 250 -4.54 -9.75 7.15
N ALA A 251 -3.74 -10.58 7.82
CA ALA A 251 -4.22 -11.82 8.44
C ALA A 251 -5.21 -11.54 9.59
N GLU A 252 -4.95 -10.50 10.38
CA GLU A 252 -5.84 -10.07 11.45
C GLU A 252 -7.18 -9.57 10.91
N ALA A 253 -7.16 -8.75 9.86
CA ALA A 253 -8.38 -8.28 9.18
C ALA A 253 -9.16 -9.45 8.57
N PHE A 254 -8.48 -10.41 7.91
CA PHE A 254 -9.12 -11.60 7.36
C PHE A 254 -9.80 -12.43 8.46
N THR A 255 -9.17 -12.53 9.64
CA THR A 255 -9.76 -13.22 10.79
C THR A 255 -11.08 -12.56 11.21
N GLY A 256 -11.10 -11.24 11.41
CA GLY A 256 -12.33 -10.52 11.78
C GLY A 256 -13.42 -10.66 10.71
N TYR A 257 -13.09 -10.50 9.43
CA TYR A 257 -14.07 -10.69 8.36
C TYR A 257 -14.61 -12.12 8.26
N CYS A 258 -13.79 -13.13 8.54
CA CYS A 258 -14.27 -14.52 8.56
C CYS A 258 -15.18 -14.80 9.75
N GLU A 259 -14.90 -14.23 10.92
CA GLU A 259 -15.78 -14.31 12.10
C GLU A 259 -17.17 -13.76 11.78
N ASP A 260 -17.23 -12.62 11.08
CA ASP A 260 -18.49 -11.94 10.72
C ASP A 260 -19.23 -12.60 9.54
N LEU A 261 -18.50 -13.04 8.51
CA LEU A 261 -19.08 -13.41 7.21
C LEU A 261 -19.06 -14.92 6.90
N ARG A 262 -18.30 -15.73 7.65
CA ARG A 262 -18.06 -17.15 7.39
C ARG A 262 -18.27 -18.06 8.61
N THR A 263 -18.98 -17.56 9.59
CA THR A 263 -19.44 -18.33 10.73
C THR A 263 -20.93 -18.61 10.56
N ASP A 264 -21.31 -19.88 10.57
CA ASP A 264 -22.71 -20.29 10.45
C ASP A 264 -23.52 -19.83 11.68
N PRO A 265 -24.85 -19.76 11.58
CA PRO A 265 -25.70 -19.38 12.73
C PRO A 265 -25.58 -20.31 13.95
N ASP A 266 -25.12 -21.53 13.78
CA ASP A 266 -24.81 -22.50 14.83
C ASP A 266 -23.39 -22.34 15.42
N GLY A 267 -22.66 -21.29 15.01
CA GLY A 267 -21.32 -20.98 15.47
C GLY A 267 -20.19 -21.80 14.79
N LYS A 268 -20.51 -22.55 13.74
CA LYS A 268 -19.50 -23.35 13.04
C LYS A 268 -18.71 -22.51 12.04
N ALA A 269 -17.39 -22.44 12.23
CA ALA A 269 -16.47 -21.80 11.29
C ALA A 269 -16.40 -22.56 9.96
N ARG A 270 -16.53 -21.83 8.84
CA ARG A 270 -16.32 -22.31 7.47
C ARG A 270 -14.99 -21.86 6.91
N TYR A 271 -14.02 -21.72 7.76
CA TYR A 271 -12.67 -21.28 7.46
C TYR A 271 -11.66 -21.90 8.42
N ALA A 272 -10.39 -21.86 8.02
CA ALA A 272 -9.26 -22.23 8.88
C ALA A 272 -8.19 -21.15 8.80
N ILE A 273 -7.76 -20.65 9.95
CA ILE A 273 -6.68 -19.67 10.07
C ILE A 273 -5.62 -20.26 10.96
N VAL A 274 -4.40 -20.39 10.45
CA VAL A 274 -3.27 -21.04 11.13
C VAL A 274 -2.11 -20.06 11.19
N GLN A 275 -1.76 -19.62 12.39
CA GLN A 275 -0.46 -19.02 12.64
C GLN A 275 0.57 -20.15 12.70
N ALA A 276 1.40 -20.26 11.67
CA ALA A 276 2.39 -21.30 11.56
C ALA A 276 3.67 -20.98 12.37
N GLU A 277 4.59 -21.91 12.40
CA GLU A 277 5.86 -21.74 13.12
C GLU A 277 6.83 -20.81 12.40
N ASP A 278 6.75 -20.81 11.04
CA ASP A 278 7.51 -19.94 10.17
C ASP A 278 6.80 -19.77 8.80
N GLU A 279 7.44 -19.05 7.89
CA GLU A 279 6.94 -18.82 6.53
C GLU A 279 6.98 -20.08 5.68
N ILE A 280 7.94 -20.99 5.91
CA ILE A 280 8.07 -22.27 5.18
C ILE A 280 6.87 -23.16 5.51
N ALA A 281 6.53 -23.28 6.79
CA ALA A 281 5.35 -24.00 7.22
C ALA A 281 4.06 -23.38 6.68
N SER A 282 3.99 -22.03 6.66
CA SER A 282 2.83 -21.28 6.15
C SER A 282 2.54 -21.63 4.70
N ILE A 283 3.52 -21.51 3.80
CA ILE A 283 3.33 -21.82 2.38
C ILE A 283 3.08 -23.33 2.15
N GLY A 284 3.70 -24.21 2.94
CA GLY A 284 3.45 -25.64 2.89
C GLY A 284 1.99 -26.00 3.18
N ILE A 285 1.38 -25.34 4.19
CA ILE A 285 -0.06 -25.48 4.51
C ILE A 285 -0.92 -24.97 3.36
N VAL A 286 -0.58 -23.79 2.78
CA VAL A 286 -1.32 -23.21 1.65
C VAL A 286 -1.31 -24.14 0.44
N VAL A 287 -0.14 -24.66 0.06
CA VAL A 287 0.00 -25.60 -1.07
C VAL A 287 -0.78 -26.90 -0.80
N GLY A 288 -0.71 -27.44 0.41
CA GLY A 288 -1.48 -28.63 0.79
C GLY A 288 -3.01 -28.40 0.75
N ALA A 289 -3.46 -27.25 1.21
CA ALA A 289 -4.87 -26.85 1.15
C ALA A 289 -5.34 -26.64 -0.31
N GLY A 290 -4.53 -25.97 -1.14
CA GLY A 290 -4.79 -25.76 -2.57
C GLY A 290 -4.88 -27.06 -3.36
N TRP A 291 -4.03 -28.03 -3.03
CA TRP A 291 -4.08 -29.38 -3.64
C TRP A 291 -5.41 -30.08 -3.34
N ASN A 292 -5.97 -29.88 -2.13
CA ASN A 292 -7.27 -30.42 -1.73
C ASN A 292 -8.46 -29.61 -2.27
N GLY A 293 -8.22 -28.52 -2.99
CA GLY A 293 -9.26 -27.69 -3.60
C GLY A 293 -9.74 -26.51 -2.74
N ALA A 294 -9.11 -26.23 -1.60
CA ALA A 294 -9.37 -24.99 -0.87
C ALA A 294 -8.75 -23.79 -1.60
N ARG A 295 -9.38 -22.63 -1.56
CA ARG A 295 -8.73 -21.36 -1.86
C ARG A 295 -7.95 -20.93 -0.63
N ALA A 296 -6.63 -20.98 -0.73
CA ALA A 296 -5.72 -20.78 0.37
C ALA A 296 -4.69 -19.70 0.05
N PHE A 297 -4.27 -18.96 1.07
CA PHE A 297 -3.26 -17.93 0.92
C PHE A 297 -2.36 -17.80 2.15
N THR A 298 -1.22 -17.16 1.94
CA THR A 298 -0.38 -16.59 2.99
C THR A 298 -0.15 -15.12 2.72
N CYS A 299 0.18 -14.36 3.77
CA CYS A 299 0.64 -12.98 3.66
C CYS A 299 1.99 -12.84 4.35
N THR A 300 2.89 -12.12 3.69
CA THR A 300 4.29 -11.98 4.13
C THR A 300 4.91 -10.68 3.61
N SER A 301 6.23 -10.59 3.68
CA SER A 301 7.08 -9.55 3.10
C SER A 301 8.31 -10.20 2.48
N GLY A 302 9.17 -9.45 1.80
CA GLY A 302 10.34 -9.96 1.08
C GLY A 302 11.17 -11.03 1.80
N PRO A 303 11.50 -10.90 3.12
CA PRO A 303 12.20 -11.96 3.83
C PRO A 303 11.48 -13.32 3.81
N GLY A 304 10.15 -13.31 3.95
CA GLY A 304 9.36 -14.54 3.89
C GLY A 304 9.30 -15.12 2.47
N ILE A 305 9.22 -14.28 1.43
CA ILE A 305 9.34 -14.76 0.04
C ILE A 305 10.64 -15.55 -0.16
N SER A 306 11.76 -15.03 0.36
CA SER A 306 13.05 -15.73 0.29
C SER A 306 13.03 -17.11 0.95
N LEU A 307 12.34 -17.27 2.09
CA LEU A 307 12.19 -18.55 2.79
C LEU A 307 11.24 -19.51 2.08
N MET A 308 10.21 -19.00 1.42
CA MET A 308 9.15 -19.77 0.77
C MET A 308 9.58 -20.37 -0.59
N THR A 309 10.72 -20.00 -1.15
CA THR A 309 11.10 -20.26 -2.55
C THR A 309 11.00 -21.73 -2.95
N GLU A 310 11.36 -22.68 -2.09
CA GLU A 310 11.28 -24.12 -2.40
C GLU A 310 9.81 -24.57 -2.60
N PHE A 311 8.90 -24.19 -1.70
CA PHE A 311 7.49 -24.54 -1.85
C PHE A 311 6.79 -23.78 -2.99
N ILE A 312 7.24 -22.56 -3.30
CA ILE A 312 6.77 -21.83 -4.49
C ILE A 312 7.17 -22.60 -5.75
N GLY A 313 8.40 -23.11 -5.82
CA GLY A 313 8.85 -23.98 -6.91
C GLY A 313 8.07 -25.28 -7.00
N LEU A 314 7.74 -25.92 -5.86
CA LEU A 314 6.87 -27.08 -5.83
C LEU A 314 5.47 -26.74 -6.37
N SER A 315 4.86 -25.64 -5.93
CA SER A 315 3.56 -25.16 -6.42
C SER A 315 3.59 -24.95 -7.94
N TYR A 316 4.63 -24.29 -8.45
CA TYR A 316 4.83 -24.06 -9.89
C TYR A 316 4.93 -25.36 -10.68
N PHE A 317 5.85 -26.24 -10.28
CA PHE A 317 6.14 -27.45 -11.05
C PHE A 317 5.07 -28.53 -10.89
N ALA A 318 4.50 -28.73 -9.69
CA ALA A 318 3.38 -29.64 -9.45
C ALA A 318 2.01 -29.07 -9.87
N GLU A 319 1.96 -27.81 -10.22
CA GLU A 319 0.77 -27.06 -10.69
C GLU A 319 -0.36 -27.05 -9.66
N ILE A 320 -0.03 -26.50 -8.49
CA ILE A 320 -0.95 -26.38 -7.35
C ILE A 320 -1.26 -24.90 -7.12
N PRO A 321 -2.55 -24.49 -7.05
CA PRO A 321 -2.93 -23.12 -6.76
C PRO A 321 -2.46 -22.65 -5.39
N ALA A 322 -1.88 -21.46 -5.32
CA ALA A 322 -1.56 -20.76 -4.09
C ALA A 322 -1.65 -19.24 -4.32
N VAL A 323 -2.00 -18.46 -3.31
CA VAL A 323 -1.95 -17.00 -3.36
C VAL A 323 -1.01 -16.49 -2.27
N ILE A 324 -0.15 -15.55 -2.64
CA ILE A 324 0.77 -14.91 -1.70
C ILE A 324 0.56 -13.39 -1.78
N PHE A 325 0.15 -12.79 -0.67
CA PHE A 325 0.17 -11.33 -0.54
C PHE A 325 1.54 -10.94 -0.01
N ASP A 326 2.31 -10.24 -0.84
CA ASP A 326 3.60 -9.65 -0.47
C ASP A 326 3.41 -8.17 -0.15
N VAL A 327 3.51 -7.83 1.13
CA VAL A 327 3.50 -6.43 1.57
C VAL A 327 4.93 -5.98 1.74
N GLN A 328 5.49 -5.40 0.68
CA GLN A 328 6.91 -5.08 0.54
C GLN A 328 7.37 -4.03 1.55
N ARG A 329 8.59 -4.18 2.03
CA ARG A 329 9.26 -3.26 2.94
C ARG A 329 10.72 -3.04 2.54
N GLY A 330 11.40 -2.08 3.18
CA GLY A 330 12.82 -1.82 2.93
C GLY A 330 13.71 -3.01 3.26
N GLY A 331 14.30 -3.63 2.24
CA GLY A 331 15.31 -4.69 2.32
C GLY A 331 16.72 -4.17 2.06
N PRO A 332 17.75 -5.06 1.89
CA PRO A 332 17.69 -6.52 2.05
C PRO A 332 17.70 -7.00 3.51
N SER A 333 17.48 -8.31 3.72
CA SER A 333 17.35 -8.95 5.04
C SER A 333 16.25 -8.30 5.88
N THR A 334 16.46 -8.07 7.17
CA THR A 334 15.52 -7.32 8.02
C THR A 334 15.36 -5.88 7.54
N GLY A 335 16.43 -5.28 7.02
CA GLY A 335 16.45 -3.95 6.40
C GLY A 335 15.82 -2.86 7.26
N MET A 336 14.80 -2.22 6.73
CA MET A 336 13.98 -1.22 7.43
C MET A 336 12.52 -1.72 7.50
N PRO A 337 12.15 -2.53 8.49
CA PRO A 337 10.88 -3.26 8.50
C PRO A 337 9.63 -2.38 8.55
N THR A 338 9.79 -1.11 8.89
CA THR A 338 8.69 -0.12 8.95
C THR A 338 8.87 1.00 7.93
N ARG A 339 9.54 0.70 6.82
CA ARG A 339 9.73 1.64 5.70
C ARG A 339 9.28 0.98 4.40
N THR A 340 8.66 1.78 3.53
CA THR A 340 8.18 1.28 2.24
C THR A 340 9.30 1.11 1.23
N GLN A 341 9.15 0.11 0.39
CA GLN A 341 9.99 -0.14 -0.79
C GLN A 341 9.22 -1.03 -1.76
N GLN A 342 9.64 -1.09 -3.03
CA GLN A 342 9.08 -1.95 -4.07
C GLN A 342 10.23 -2.80 -4.67
N ALA A 343 10.88 -3.61 -3.83
CA ALA A 343 12.14 -4.26 -4.17
C ALA A 343 12.06 -5.79 -4.25
N ASP A 344 10.85 -6.36 -4.29
CA ASP A 344 10.65 -7.80 -4.31
C ASP A 344 10.16 -8.32 -5.68
N LEU A 345 10.02 -7.44 -6.70
CA LEU A 345 9.46 -7.78 -8.01
C LEU A 345 10.22 -8.91 -8.73
N ILE A 346 11.55 -8.79 -8.86
CA ILE A 346 12.37 -9.82 -9.52
C ILE A 346 12.34 -11.10 -8.71
N GLY A 347 12.44 -10.98 -7.37
CA GLY A 347 12.37 -12.11 -6.47
C GLY A 347 11.07 -12.89 -6.56
N ALA A 348 9.94 -12.21 -6.72
CA ALA A 348 8.62 -12.81 -6.92
C ALA A 348 8.43 -13.35 -8.34
N ALA A 349 8.81 -12.58 -9.37
CA ALA A 349 8.65 -12.97 -10.77
C ALA A 349 9.32 -14.30 -11.11
N TYR A 350 10.50 -14.56 -10.53
CA TYR A 350 11.33 -15.74 -10.78
C TYR A 350 11.60 -16.56 -9.51
N ALA A 351 10.67 -16.53 -8.55
CA ALA A 351 10.83 -17.22 -7.27
C ALA A 351 11.08 -18.72 -7.45
N SER A 352 12.03 -19.27 -6.71
CA SER A 352 12.56 -20.61 -6.72
C SER A 352 13.86 -20.75 -7.54
N HIS A 353 14.41 -21.96 -7.56
CA HIS A 353 15.52 -22.34 -8.42
C HIS A 353 14.99 -22.93 -9.75
N GLY A 354 15.81 -22.88 -10.79
CA GLY A 354 15.44 -23.33 -12.12
C GLY A 354 14.64 -22.30 -12.91
N ASP A 355 13.96 -22.75 -13.96
CA ASP A 355 13.25 -21.89 -14.92
C ASP A 355 11.78 -21.69 -14.49
N THR A 356 11.53 -20.72 -13.63
CA THR A 356 10.21 -20.39 -13.11
C THR A 356 9.76 -18.99 -13.51
N LYS A 357 8.45 -18.82 -13.71
CA LYS A 357 7.79 -17.50 -13.90
C LYS A 357 6.45 -17.48 -13.19
N HIS A 358 6.21 -16.44 -12.40
CA HIS A 358 4.99 -16.33 -11.59
C HIS A 358 4.19 -15.09 -11.93
N PRO A 359 2.85 -15.20 -12.10
CA PRO A 359 1.98 -14.05 -12.25
C PRO A 359 1.98 -13.16 -11.01
N MET A 360 2.02 -11.84 -11.23
CA MET A 360 1.90 -10.83 -10.18
C MET A 360 0.78 -9.85 -10.49
N LEU A 361 0.07 -9.41 -9.48
CA LEU A 361 -0.89 -8.31 -9.50
C LEU A 361 -0.33 -7.12 -8.73
N LEU A 362 -0.44 -5.92 -9.28
CA LEU A 362 0.21 -4.69 -8.79
C LEU A 362 -0.85 -3.63 -8.45
N PRO A 363 -1.58 -3.76 -7.32
CA PRO A 363 -2.61 -2.80 -6.93
C PRO A 363 -2.01 -1.43 -6.62
N ALA A 364 -2.74 -0.36 -6.94
CA ALA A 364 -2.32 1.02 -6.74
C ALA A 364 -3.02 1.74 -5.58
N ASP A 365 -4.11 1.19 -5.08
CA ASP A 365 -4.93 1.73 -4.00
C ASP A 365 -5.76 0.62 -3.32
N PRO A 366 -6.47 0.90 -2.20
CA PRO A 366 -7.28 -0.11 -1.53
C PRO A 366 -8.43 -0.68 -2.38
N GLY A 367 -8.97 0.07 -3.35
CA GLY A 367 -9.98 -0.45 -4.29
C GLY A 367 -9.41 -1.60 -5.11
N GLU A 368 -8.23 -1.39 -5.71
CA GLU A 368 -7.54 -2.45 -6.44
C GLU A 368 -7.00 -3.55 -5.51
N CYS A 369 -6.64 -3.25 -4.26
CA CYS A 369 -6.31 -4.29 -3.28
C CYS A 369 -7.47 -5.26 -3.05
N PHE A 370 -8.70 -4.75 -2.96
CA PHE A 370 -9.91 -5.58 -2.86
C PHE A 370 -10.16 -6.39 -4.15
N GLU A 371 -10.16 -5.72 -5.31
CA GLU A 371 -10.44 -6.36 -6.60
C GLU A 371 -9.39 -7.42 -6.95
N MET A 372 -8.10 -7.07 -6.87
CA MET A 372 -7.00 -7.96 -7.19
C MET A 372 -6.81 -9.05 -6.12
N GLY A 373 -7.15 -8.75 -4.85
CA GLY A 373 -7.21 -9.73 -3.79
C GLY A 373 -8.20 -10.85 -4.09
N ALA A 374 -9.36 -10.50 -4.67
CA ALA A 374 -10.34 -11.50 -5.12
C ALA A 374 -9.92 -12.21 -6.43
N LEU A 375 -9.38 -11.45 -7.39
CA LEU A 375 -8.93 -11.97 -8.69
C LEU A 375 -7.79 -12.99 -8.55
N ALA A 376 -6.89 -12.79 -7.60
CA ALA A 376 -5.73 -13.65 -7.40
C ALA A 376 -6.13 -15.13 -7.22
N PHE A 377 -7.25 -15.41 -6.55
CA PHE A 377 -7.74 -16.78 -6.37
C PHE A 377 -8.32 -17.38 -7.66
N ASP A 378 -9.01 -16.58 -8.46
CA ASP A 378 -9.51 -17.03 -9.77
C ASP A 378 -8.32 -17.33 -10.70
N LEU A 379 -7.28 -16.48 -10.71
CA LEU A 379 -6.05 -16.72 -11.48
C LEU A 379 -5.29 -17.94 -10.99
N ALA A 380 -5.11 -18.09 -9.68
CA ALA A 380 -4.40 -19.24 -9.12
C ALA A 380 -5.10 -20.56 -9.45
N ASP A 381 -6.43 -20.61 -9.33
CA ASP A 381 -7.23 -21.79 -9.68
C ASP A 381 -7.20 -22.08 -11.20
N ARG A 382 -7.33 -21.04 -12.02
CA ARG A 382 -7.37 -21.15 -13.47
C ARG A 382 -6.03 -21.56 -14.04
N LEU A 383 -4.95 -20.94 -13.58
CA LEU A 383 -3.58 -21.19 -14.03
C LEU A 383 -2.92 -22.36 -13.29
N GLN A 384 -3.47 -22.79 -12.17
CA GLN A 384 -2.91 -23.86 -11.31
C GLN A 384 -1.44 -23.57 -10.95
N THR A 385 -1.20 -22.43 -10.31
CA THR A 385 0.13 -21.96 -9.94
C THR A 385 0.04 -20.95 -8.80
N THR A 386 1.19 -20.57 -8.23
CA THR A 386 1.27 -19.45 -7.31
C THR A 386 1.01 -18.13 -8.05
N VAL A 387 0.17 -17.27 -7.46
CA VAL A 387 -0.08 -15.88 -7.87
C VAL A 387 0.29 -14.95 -6.73
N PHE A 388 1.07 -13.92 -7.04
CA PHE A 388 1.43 -12.88 -6.07
C PHE A 388 0.52 -11.66 -6.18
N VAL A 389 0.17 -11.08 -5.04
CA VAL A 389 -0.41 -9.73 -4.94
C VAL A 389 0.61 -8.86 -4.25
N MET A 390 1.21 -7.92 -5.01
CA MET A 390 2.37 -7.13 -4.59
C MET A 390 1.91 -5.78 -4.05
N LEU A 391 1.70 -5.69 -2.76
CA LEU A 391 1.51 -4.43 -2.06
C LEU A 391 2.87 -3.89 -1.61
N ASP A 392 2.85 -2.70 -1.00
CA ASP A 392 3.94 -2.21 -0.18
C ASP A 392 3.39 -1.62 1.13
N LEU A 393 4.27 -1.26 2.05
CA LEU A 393 3.88 -0.72 3.36
C LEU A 393 3.00 0.55 3.23
N ASP A 394 3.24 1.41 2.21
CA ASP A 394 2.46 2.66 2.06
C ASP A 394 0.98 2.37 1.74
N ILE A 395 0.71 1.41 0.86
CA ILE A 395 -0.67 0.97 0.59
C ILE A 395 -1.19 0.11 1.74
N GLY A 396 -0.39 -0.82 2.23
CA GLY A 396 -0.83 -1.85 3.17
C GLY A 396 -1.25 -1.32 4.53
N MET A 397 -0.50 -0.39 5.11
CA MET A 397 -0.65 0.04 6.50
C MET A 397 -1.11 1.50 6.69
N ASN A 398 -1.34 2.25 5.64
CA ASN A 398 -1.91 3.57 5.76
C ASN A 398 -3.38 3.58 5.30
N GLU A 399 -4.18 4.42 5.94
CA GLU A 399 -5.57 4.63 5.53
C GLU A 399 -5.62 5.53 4.28
N TRP A 400 -6.24 5.03 3.22
CA TRP A 400 -6.42 5.72 1.94
C TRP A 400 -7.89 5.95 1.67
N LEU A 401 -8.19 7.06 0.98
CA LEU A 401 -9.53 7.37 0.52
C LEU A 401 -9.80 6.67 -0.82
N THR A 402 -10.78 5.78 -0.85
CA THR A 402 -11.17 5.02 -2.05
C THR A 402 -12.69 4.94 -2.20
N ALA A 403 -13.17 4.56 -3.38
CA ALA A 403 -14.59 4.26 -3.59
C ALA A 403 -15.03 3.07 -2.71
N PRO A 404 -16.31 2.98 -2.32
CA PRO A 404 -16.85 1.78 -1.70
C PRO A 404 -16.60 0.54 -2.58
N PHE A 405 -16.31 -0.59 -1.96
CA PHE A 405 -16.06 -1.83 -2.69
C PHE A 405 -17.35 -2.37 -3.32
N ALA A 406 -17.27 -2.75 -4.58
CA ALA A 406 -18.37 -3.42 -5.25
C ALA A 406 -18.46 -4.88 -4.78
N TRP A 407 -19.59 -5.24 -4.16
CA TRP A 407 -19.86 -6.59 -3.69
C TRP A 407 -21.06 -7.16 -4.43
N ASP A 408 -20.87 -8.29 -5.12
CA ASP A 408 -21.91 -9.00 -5.85
C ASP A 408 -22.04 -10.44 -5.29
N ASP A 409 -23.12 -10.72 -4.59
CA ASP A 409 -23.41 -12.06 -4.03
C ASP A 409 -23.61 -13.13 -5.12
N ALA A 410 -23.89 -12.72 -6.36
CA ALA A 410 -24.03 -13.64 -7.49
C ALA A 410 -22.69 -13.99 -8.16
N ARG A 411 -21.57 -13.41 -7.70
CA ARG A 411 -20.24 -13.70 -8.25
C ARG A 411 -19.95 -15.20 -8.22
N ARG A 412 -19.59 -15.74 -9.37
CA ARG A 412 -19.15 -17.13 -9.49
C ARG A 412 -17.63 -17.20 -9.41
N LEU A 413 -17.16 -18.15 -8.60
CA LEU A 413 -15.73 -18.41 -8.45
C LEU A 413 -15.23 -19.20 -9.66
N ASP A 414 -14.24 -18.69 -10.38
CA ASP A 414 -13.61 -19.40 -11.50
C ASP A 414 -12.64 -20.46 -10.95
N ARG A 415 -13.03 -21.73 -11.02
CA ARG A 415 -12.20 -22.85 -10.55
C ARG A 415 -11.26 -23.40 -11.63
N GLY A 416 -11.26 -22.79 -12.83
CA GLY A 416 -10.49 -23.27 -13.98
C GLY A 416 -10.93 -24.65 -14.48
N LYS A 417 -10.01 -25.39 -15.08
CA LYS A 417 -10.25 -26.70 -15.68
C LYS A 417 -10.31 -27.81 -14.61
N VAL A 418 -11.51 -28.07 -14.09
CA VAL A 418 -11.78 -29.15 -13.12
C VAL A 418 -12.59 -30.24 -13.80
N MET A 419 -12.11 -31.49 -13.78
CA MET A 419 -12.83 -32.63 -14.31
C MET A 419 -13.80 -33.18 -13.27
N THR A 420 -15.07 -33.33 -13.64
CA THR A 420 -16.14 -33.80 -12.76
C THR A 420 -16.28 -35.30 -12.79
N ALA A 421 -17.07 -35.86 -11.86
CA ALA A 421 -17.39 -37.27 -11.85
C ALA A 421 -18.10 -37.71 -13.14
N GLU A 422 -19.04 -36.88 -13.64
CA GLU A 422 -19.79 -37.14 -14.86
C GLU A 422 -18.89 -37.21 -16.09
N MET A 423 -17.91 -36.29 -16.20
CA MET A 423 -16.91 -36.31 -17.28
C MET A 423 -16.09 -37.61 -17.26
N LEU A 424 -15.66 -38.01 -16.06
CA LEU A 424 -14.91 -39.25 -15.87
C LEU A 424 -15.72 -40.49 -16.18
N GLU A 425 -17.03 -40.53 -15.84
CA GLU A 425 -17.93 -41.62 -16.18
C GLU A 425 -18.22 -41.68 -17.69
N ALA A 426 -18.32 -40.53 -18.35
CA ALA A 426 -18.46 -40.44 -19.80
C ALA A 426 -17.22 -40.86 -20.58
N GLY A 427 -16.12 -41.23 -19.89
CA GLY A 427 -14.90 -41.73 -20.50
C GLY A 427 -13.89 -40.67 -20.95
N ALA A 428 -13.95 -39.44 -20.35
CA ALA A 428 -12.96 -38.43 -20.61
C ALA A 428 -11.53 -38.94 -20.30
N ASP A 429 -10.60 -38.70 -21.22
CA ASP A 429 -9.18 -39.11 -21.07
C ASP A 429 -8.48 -38.12 -20.11
N PHE A 430 -8.40 -38.51 -18.85
CA PHE A 430 -7.78 -37.71 -17.81
C PHE A 430 -6.27 -37.90 -17.76
N GLY A 431 -5.53 -36.85 -18.10
CA GLY A 431 -4.10 -36.71 -17.83
C GLY A 431 -3.83 -35.47 -17.03
N ARG A 432 -3.35 -35.60 -15.77
CA ARG A 432 -3.17 -34.45 -14.85
C ARG A 432 -2.30 -33.34 -15.45
N TYR A 433 -1.39 -33.67 -16.35
CA TYR A 433 -0.47 -32.73 -16.98
C TYR A 433 -0.64 -32.67 -18.50
N LYS A 434 -1.80 -33.13 -19.00
CA LYS A 434 -2.11 -33.15 -20.43
C LYS A 434 -2.70 -31.82 -20.87
N ASP A 435 -2.02 -31.14 -21.77
CA ASP A 435 -2.55 -29.96 -22.47
C ASP A 435 -3.52 -30.43 -23.55
N VAL A 436 -4.79 -30.07 -23.44
CA VAL A 436 -5.86 -30.59 -24.35
C VAL A 436 -6.28 -29.58 -25.42
N ASP A 437 -6.01 -28.31 -25.22
CA ASP A 437 -6.44 -27.21 -26.09
C ASP A 437 -5.33 -26.20 -26.44
N GLY A 438 -4.10 -26.48 -26.01
CA GLY A 438 -2.90 -25.72 -26.43
C GLY A 438 -2.59 -24.47 -25.60
N ASP A 439 -3.34 -24.22 -24.53
CA ASP A 439 -3.11 -23.08 -23.62
C ASP A 439 -2.09 -23.38 -22.50
N GLY A 440 -1.57 -24.60 -22.45
CA GLY A 440 -0.64 -25.06 -21.44
C GLY A 440 -1.28 -25.46 -20.10
N ILE A 441 -2.59 -25.28 -19.92
CA ILE A 441 -3.31 -25.52 -18.67
C ILE A 441 -4.00 -26.88 -18.70
N PRO A 442 -3.60 -27.84 -17.85
CA PRO A 442 -4.22 -29.17 -17.83
C PRO A 442 -5.51 -29.18 -16.99
N TYR A 443 -6.30 -30.24 -17.16
CA TYR A 443 -7.37 -30.55 -16.22
C TYR A 443 -6.80 -31.09 -14.89
N ARG A 444 -7.48 -30.75 -13.79
CA ARG A 444 -7.26 -31.34 -12.47
C ARG A 444 -8.53 -31.98 -11.93
N THR A 445 -8.36 -32.88 -10.99
CA THR A 445 -9.45 -33.44 -10.16
C THR A 445 -9.20 -33.07 -8.72
N TYR A 446 -10.24 -33.07 -7.91
CA TYR A 446 -10.11 -32.99 -6.46
C TYR A 446 -10.15 -34.37 -5.82
N PRO A 447 -9.51 -34.57 -4.65
CA PRO A 447 -9.63 -35.81 -3.89
C PRO A 447 -11.10 -36.16 -3.63
N GLY A 448 -11.47 -37.41 -3.89
CA GLY A 448 -12.83 -37.90 -3.69
C GLY A 448 -13.82 -37.57 -4.80
N VAL A 449 -13.39 -36.98 -5.92
CA VAL A 449 -14.28 -36.67 -7.06
C VAL A 449 -14.95 -37.93 -7.64
N HIS A 450 -14.24 -39.07 -7.63
CA HIS A 450 -14.74 -40.34 -8.18
C HIS A 450 -14.11 -41.53 -7.44
N PRO A 451 -14.86 -42.65 -7.19
CA PRO A 451 -14.34 -43.78 -6.41
C PRO A 451 -13.12 -44.49 -7.01
N SER A 452 -12.98 -44.51 -8.35
CA SER A 452 -11.94 -45.30 -9.04
C SER A 452 -11.27 -44.60 -10.21
N LYS A 453 -11.72 -43.40 -10.60
CA LYS A 453 -11.19 -42.65 -11.75
C LYS A 453 -10.68 -41.27 -11.31
N GLY A 454 -9.84 -40.63 -12.14
CA GLY A 454 -9.32 -39.29 -11.89
C GLY A 454 -8.26 -39.21 -10.80
N GLY A 455 -7.83 -40.32 -10.21
CA GLY A 455 -6.72 -40.35 -9.27
C GLY A 455 -5.37 -40.15 -9.99
N TYR A 456 -4.47 -39.40 -9.37
CA TYR A 456 -3.12 -39.18 -9.87
C TYR A 456 -2.12 -39.04 -8.72
N PHE A 457 -0.86 -39.23 -9.03
CA PHE A 457 0.20 -38.95 -8.08
C PHE A 457 0.80 -37.60 -8.36
N THR A 458 0.73 -36.70 -7.37
CA THR A 458 1.34 -35.35 -7.47
C THR A 458 2.86 -35.47 -7.59
N ARG A 459 3.42 -34.73 -8.54
CA ARG A 459 4.84 -34.80 -8.86
C ARG A 459 5.53 -33.44 -8.74
N GLY A 460 6.51 -33.37 -7.85
CA GLY A 460 7.57 -32.36 -7.88
C GLY A 460 8.75 -32.80 -8.77
N THR A 461 8.71 -34.01 -9.35
CA THR A 461 9.70 -34.57 -10.30
C THR A 461 9.17 -34.50 -11.73
N SER A 462 10.06 -34.66 -12.74
CA SER A 462 9.65 -34.72 -14.15
C SER A 462 8.67 -35.88 -14.39
N ARG A 463 7.73 -35.68 -15.29
CA ARG A 463 6.61 -36.59 -15.53
C ARG A 463 6.02 -36.42 -16.93
N ASN A 464 5.41 -37.49 -17.41
CA ASN A 464 4.62 -37.43 -18.62
C ASN A 464 3.21 -36.84 -18.40
N PRO A 465 2.40 -36.60 -19.44
CA PRO A 465 1.05 -36.04 -19.31
C PRO A 465 0.09 -36.76 -18.35
N TYR A 466 0.34 -38.04 -18.09
CA TYR A 466 -0.45 -38.92 -17.20
C TYR A 466 0.13 -39.02 -15.77
N ALA A 467 0.97 -38.07 -15.36
CA ALA A 467 1.62 -38.04 -14.06
C ALA A 467 2.55 -39.20 -13.75
N ARG A 468 3.01 -39.94 -14.76
CA ARG A 468 4.02 -40.99 -14.57
C ARG A 468 5.40 -40.35 -14.59
N TYR A 469 6.25 -40.77 -13.64
CA TYR A 469 7.65 -40.35 -13.57
C TYR A 469 8.40 -40.63 -14.89
N SER A 470 9.21 -39.65 -15.33
CA SER A 470 10.07 -39.80 -16.50
C SER A 470 11.28 -38.85 -16.38
N GLU A 471 12.47 -39.38 -16.72
CA GLU A 471 13.73 -38.64 -16.89
C GLU A 471 14.14 -38.52 -18.36
N GLU A 472 13.25 -38.86 -19.29
CA GLU A 472 13.51 -38.71 -20.71
C GLU A 472 13.58 -37.25 -21.11
N GLY A 473 14.67 -36.84 -21.79
CA GLY A 473 14.90 -35.46 -22.22
C GLY A 473 13.73 -34.82 -22.97
N PRO A 474 13.13 -35.49 -24.00
CA PRO A 474 11.97 -34.92 -24.72
C PRO A 474 10.76 -34.70 -23.82
N VAL A 475 10.50 -35.57 -22.84
CA VAL A 475 9.38 -35.40 -21.89
C VAL A 475 9.61 -34.19 -20.99
N TYR A 476 10.84 -33.98 -20.53
CA TYR A 476 11.20 -32.82 -19.73
C TYR A 476 11.04 -31.52 -20.54
N VAL A 477 11.53 -31.48 -21.77
CA VAL A 477 11.37 -30.31 -22.66
C VAL A 477 9.90 -29.98 -22.88
N ASP A 478 9.04 -30.97 -23.13
CA ASP A 478 7.61 -30.77 -23.32
C ASP A 478 6.96 -30.16 -22.05
N ASN A 479 7.30 -30.65 -20.85
CA ASN A 479 6.86 -30.07 -19.59
C ASN A 479 7.23 -28.58 -19.47
N MET A 480 8.49 -28.23 -19.74
CA MET A 480 8.99 -26.87 -19.60
C MET A 480 8.34 -25.92 -20.62
N GLN A 481 8.21 -26.36 -21.87
CA GLN A 481 7.54 -25.58 -22.91
C GLN A 481 6.03 -25.41 -22.63
N ARG A 482 5.38 -26.43 -22.07
CA ARG A 482 3.97 -26.31 -21.65
C ARG A 482 3.79 -25.33 -20.50
N LEU A 483 4.65 -25.34 -19.49
CA LEU A 483 4.62 -24.38 -18.39
C LEU A 483 4.86 -22.94 -18.89
N LEU A 484 5.74 -22.76 -19.88
CA LEU A 484 5.95 -21.46 -20.50
C LEU A 484 4.69 -21.01 -21.26
N ARG A 485 4.05 -21.90 -22.08
CA ARG A 485 2.76 -21.56 -22.74
C ARG A 485 1.68 -21.18 -21.73
N LYS A 486 1.58 -21.88 -20.60
CA LYS A 486 0.66 -21.53 -19.51
C LYS A 486 0.91 -20.12 -18.97
N PHE A 487 2.17 -19.73 -18.79
CA PHE A 487 2.53 -18.38 -18.36
C PHE A 487 2.17 -17.33 -19.44
N GLU A 488 2.42 -17.62 -20.72
CA GLU A 488 2.00 -16.73 -21.81
C GLU A 488 0.46 -16.58 -21.86
N SER A 489 -0.29 -17.65 -21.62
CA SER A 489 -1.76 -17.59 -21.55
C SER A 489 -2.27 -16.69 -20.41
N ALA A 490 -1.45 -16.46 -19.39
CA ALA A 490 -1.80 -15.55 -18.30
C ALA A 490 -1.89 -14.08 -18.74
N LYS A 491 -1.22 -13.65 -19.81
CA LYS A 491 -1.26 -12.26 -20.32
C LYS A 491 -2.68 -11.75 -20.52
N ALA A 492 -3.54 -12.58 -21.09
CA ALA A 492 -4.94 -12.23 -21.36
C ALA A 492 -5.82 -12.17 -20.09
N LEU A 493 -5.30 -12.63 -18.95
CA LEU A 493 -6.03 -12.71 -17.68
C LEU A 493 -5.57 -11.65 -16.67
N ILE A 494 -4.39 -11.09 -16.86
CA ILE A 494 -3.85 -10.00 -16.06
C ILE A 494 -4.61 -8.70 -16.38
N PRO A 495 -4.94 -7.88 -15.38
CA PRO A 495 -5.60 -6.59 -15.64
C PRO A 495 -4.79 -5.72 -16.61
N ALA A 496 -5.47 -5.20 -17.65
CA ALA A 496 -4.85 -4.30 -18.62
C ALA A 496 -4.19 -3.08 -17.94
N PRO A 497 -3.09 -2.55 -18.50
CA PRO A 497 -2.49 -1.33 -18.01
C PRO A 497 -3.45 -0.14 -18.13
N VAL A 498 -3.19 0.93 -17.38
CA VAL A 498 -3.99 2.15 -17.43
C VAL A 498 -3.16 3.24 -18.10
N GLU A 499 -3.65 3.73 -19.22
CA GLU A 499 -3.04 4.82 -19.95
C GLU A 499 -3.58 6.19 -19.52
N ARG A 500 -2.71 7.17 -19.49
CA ARG A 500 -3.03 8.58 -19.38
C ARG A 500 -2.26 9.33 -20.48
N PRO A 501 -2.90 9.60 -21.63
CA PRO A 501 -2.25 10.33 -22.71
C PRO A 501 -1.98 11.79 -22.30
N ALA A 502 -0.88 12.32 -22.80
CA ALA A 502 -0.53 13.72 -22.62
C ALA A 502 -1.52 14.65 -23.35
N LYS A 503 -1.69 15.87 -22.84
CA LYS A 503 -2.54 16.88 -23.50
C LYS A 503 -1.99 17.39 -24.82
N ARG A 504 -0.72 17.16 -25.08
CA ARG A 504 -0.03 17.52 -26.32
C ARG A 504 0.82 16.34 -26.79
N LYS A 505 1.00 16.22 -28.10
CA LYS A 505 1.85 15.19 -28.68
C LYS A 505 3.26 15.25 -28.07
N THR A 506 3.79 14.11 -27.69
CA THR A 506 5.11 13.93 -27.09
C THR A 506 5.77 12.66 -27.63
N THR A 507 7.08 12.57 -27.52
CA THR A 507 7.87 11.37 -27.76
C THR A 507 8.40 10.77 -26.46
N ASP A 508 8.07 11.40 -25.32
CA ASP A 508 8.47 10.95 -24.00
C ASP A 508 7.31 10.24 -23.30
N GLY A 509 7.58 9.03 -22.82
CA GLY A 509 6.65 8.25 -22.02
C GLY A 509 7.10 8.10 -20.57
N VAL A 510 6.19 7.68 -19.68
CA VAL A 510 6.52 7.25 -18.31
C VAL A 510 5.74 6.01 -17.93
N ILE A 511 6.43 5.02 -17.38
CA ILE A 511 5.85 3.79 -16.80
C ILE A 511 6.02 3.80 -15.30
N TYR A 512 4.99 3.38 -14.56
CA TYR A 512 4.97 3.31 -13.10
C TYR A 512 3.97 2.27 -12.60
N PHE A 513 3.98 1.97 -11.29
CA PHE A 513 3.07 1.00 -10.67
C PHE A 513 2.86 1.26 -9.18
N GLY A 514 1.89 0.57 -8.59
CA GLY A 514 1.68 0.48 -7.16
C GLY A 514 1.47 1.83 -6.47
N SER A 515 2.01 1.99 -5.27
CA SER A 515 1.88 3.18 -4.43
C SER A 515 2.49 4.46 -5.01
N SER A 516 3.29 4.37 -6.08
CA SER A 516 3.78 5.53 -6.81
C SER A 516 2.68 6.31 -7.54
N THR A 517 1.53 5.67 -7.79
CA THR A 517 0.43 6.17 -8.63
C THR A 517 -0.08 7.57 -8.24
N PRO A 518 -0.49 7.85 -6.99
CA PRO A 518 -1.08 9.16 -6.69
C PRO A 518 -0.04 10.29 -6.73
N SER A 519 1.23 10.02 -6.37
CA SER A 519 2.31 10.99 -6.51
C SER A 519 2.66 11.23 -7.96
N MET A 520 2.57 10.21 -8.82
CA MET A 520 2.79 10.33 -10.27
C MET A 520 1.75 11.24 -10.92
N HIS A 521 0.48 11.13 -10.53
CA HIS A 521 -0.58 12.00 -11.05
C HIS A 521 -0.31 13.48 -10.77
N GLU A 522 0.09 13.83 -9.54
CA GLU A 522 0.44 15.20 -9.18
C GLU A 522 1.73 15.68 -9.87
N ALA A 523 2.71 14.79 -10.05
CA ALA A 523 3.96 15.09 -10.76
C ALA A 523 3.72 15.39 -12.25
N LEU A 524 2.85 14.63 -12.91
CA LEU A 524 2.44 14.88 -14.29
C LEU A 524 1.75 16.23 -14.45
N ASP A 525 0.83 16.58 -13.53
CA ASP A 525 0.17 17.89 -13.53
C ASP A 525 1.21 19.03 -13.36
N ALA A 526 2.20 18.84 -12.50
CA ALA A 526 3.26 19.82 -12.28
C ALA A 526 4.17 19.99 -13.51
N LEU A 527 4.54 18.89 -14.18
CA LEU A 527 5.32 18.90 -15.41
C LEU A 527 4.54 19.55 -16.58
N GLU A 528 3.26 19.21 -16.73
CA GLU A 528 2.38 19.86 -17.70
C GLU A 528 2.28 21.38 -17.47
N GLY A 529 2.18 21.82 -16.22
CA GLY A 529 2.20 23.24 -15.84
C GLY A 529 3.50 23.96 -16.23
N GLN A 530 4.60 23.22 -16.38
CA GLN A 530 5.90 23.70 -16.88
C GLN A 530 6.05 23.57 -18.40
N GLY A 531 5.00 23.13 -19.11
CA GLY A 531 5.02 22.90 -20.56
C GLY A 531 5.70 21.60 -21.00
N ARG A 532 5.94 20.67 -20.06
CA ARG A 532 6.54 19.34 -20.31
C ARG A 532 5.45 18.30 -20.32
N HIS A 533 5.33 17.57 -21.42
CA HIS A 533 4.24 16.62 -21.65
C HIS A 533 4.79 15.21 -21.79
N LEU A 534 4.20 14.25 -21.08
CA LEU A 534 4.54 12.82 -21.14
C LEU A 534 3.26 12.01 -21.27
N ASP A 535 3.25 11.03 -22.15
CA ASP A 535 2.27 9.95 -22.08
C ASP A 535 2.61 9.06 -20.87
N ALA A 536 1.62 8.58 -20.16
CA ALA A 536 1.85 7.79 -18.97
C ALA A 536 1.11 6.47 -19.03
N LEU A 537 1.77 5.40 -18.58
CA LEU A 537 1.22 4.06 -18.52
C LEU A 537 1.47 3.47 -17.13
N ARG A 538 0.39 3.08 -16.46
CA ARG A 538 0.46 2.36 -15.19
C ARG A 538 0.35 0.87 -15.42
N VAL A 539 1.38 0.13 -15.08
CA VAL A 539 1.38 -1.34 -15.09
C VAL A 539 0.57 -1.87 -13.91
N ARG A 540 -0.27 -2.89 -14.16
CA ARG A 540 -1.16 -3.49 -13.16
C ARG A 540 -0.84 -4.95 -12.83
N GLY A 541 0.08 -5.56 -13.53
CA GLY A 541 0.51 -6.92 -13.25
C GLY A 541 1.57 -7.44 -14.20
N PHE A 542 1.93 -8.69 -14.02
CA PHE A 542 2.93 -9.45 -14.77
C PHE A 542 2.39 -10.88 -14.97
N PRO A 543 2.58 -11.52 -16.16
CA PRO A 543 3.31 -11.05 -17.35
C PRO A 543 2.73 -9.77 -17.96
N PHE A 544 3.57 -8.96 -18.59
CA PHE A 544 3.13 -7.75 -19.25
C PHE A 544 2.33 -8.08 -20.51
N SER A 545 1.24 -7.35 -20.72
CA SER A 545 0.46 -7.43 -21.94
C SER A 545 1.15 -6.68 -23.09
N ASP A 546 0.71 -6.94 -24.31
CA ASP A 546 1.33 -6.37 -25.50
C ASP A 546 1.25 -4.82 -25.51
N GLU A 547 0.20 -4.23 -24.91
CA GLU A 547 0.05 -2.78 -24.78
C GLU A 547 1.22 -2.11 -24.05
N VAL A 548 1.86 -2.81 -23.10
CA VAL A 548 3.05 -2.30 -22.40
C VAL A 548 4.22 -2.18 -23.35
N TYR A 549 4.44 -3.17 -24.20
CA TYR A 549 5.50 -3.17 -25.19
C TYR A 549 5.24 -2.18 -26.33
N ASP A 550 3.99 -2.08 -26.78
CA ASP A 550 3.55 -1.10 -27.79
C ASP A 550 3.76 0.32 -27.28
N PHE A 551 3.44 0.58 -26.00
CA PHE A 551 3.72 1.87 -25.37
C PHE A 551 5.22 2.20 -25.41
N VAL A 552 6.09 1.26 -25.02
CA VAL A 552 7.55 1.48 -25.09
C VAL A 552 8.01 1.68 -26.53
N ALA A 553 7.46 0.94 -27.49
CA ALA A 553 7.82 1.06 -28.92
C ALA A 553 7.46 2.43 -29.49
N ALA A 554 6.32 3.00 -29.08
CA ALA A 554 5.80 4.27 -29.58
C ALA A 554 6.59 5.52 -29.12
N HIS A 555 7.44 5.40 -28.10
CA HIS A 555 8.17 6.52 -27.53
C HIS A 555 9.68 6.42 -27.82
N GLU A 556 10.34 7.57 -27.93
CA GLU A 556 11.80 7.64 -28.04
C GLU A 556 12.48 7.37 -26.71
N ARG A 557 11.89 7.87 -25.61
CA ARG A 557 12.35 7.67 -24.24
C ARG A 557 11.18 7.39 -23.32
N VAL A 558 11.35 6.41 -22.43
CA VAL A 558 10.36 6.07 -21.41
C VAL A 558 11.01 6.12 -20.03
N PHE A 559 10.51 6.99 -19.17
CA PHE A 559 10.91 7.01 -17.78
C PHE A 559 10.27 5.83 -17.04
N VAL A 560 11.01 5.13 -16.18
CA VAL A 560 10.49 4.06 -15.33
C VAL A 560 10.60 4.49 -13.88
N VAL A 561 9.45 4.75 -13.24
CA VAL A 561 9.38 5.27 -11.87
C VAL A 561 9.08 4.12 -10.91
N GLU A 562 10.00 3.88 -9.98
CA GLU A 562 9.89 2.78 -9.01
C GLU A 562 10.60 3.09 -7.69
N GLN A 563 10.17 2.40 -6.62
CA GLN A 563 10.67 2.63 -5.28
C GLN A 563 11.65 1.53 -4.86
N ASN A 564 12.72 1.36 -5.63
CA ASN A 564 13.87 0.49 -5.34
C ASN A 564 15.13 1.07 -6.01
N ARG A 565 16.31 0.58 -5.58
CA ARG A 565 17.62 1.04 -6.09
C ARG A 565 17.95 0.45 -7.46
N ASP A 566 17.56 -0.80 -7.70
CA ASP A 566 18.12 -1.61 -8.78
C ASP A 566 17.27 -1.60 -10.06
N GLY A 567 16.19 -0.80 -10.11
CA GLY A 567 15.35 -0.68 -11.31
C GLY A 567 14.70 -2.02 -11.67
N GLN A 568 13.99 -2.67 -10.74
CA GLN A 568 13.50 -4.02 -10.91
C GLN A 568 12.38 -4.13 -11.95
N LEU A 569 11.44 -3.16 -12.00
CA LEU A 569 10.45 -3.09 -13.07
C LEU A 569 11.11 -2.85 -14.41
N ARG A 570 12.07 -1.92 -14.47
CA ARG A 570 12.88 -1.66 -15.67
C ARG A 570 13.59 -2.93 -16.15
N THR A 571 14.17 -3.69 -15.23
CA THR A 571 14.85 -4.96 -15.53
C THR A 571 13.89 -6.01 -16.09
N LEU A 572 12.69 -6.16 -15.51
CA LEU A 572 11.66 -7.05 -16.04
C LEU A 572 11.21 -6.65 -17.44
N LEU A 573 11.01 -5.35 -17.70
CA LEU A 573 10.66 -4.84 -19.04
C LEU A 573 11.74 -5.19 -20.07
N MET A 574 13.02 -5.02 -19.72
CA MET A 574 14.13 -5.37 -20.60
C MET A 574 14.20 -6.87 -20.88
N ASN A 575 14.09 -7.69 -19.84
CA ASN A 575 14.25 -9.16 -19.96
C ASN A 575 13.09 -9.80 -20.73
N GLU A 576 11.86 -9.37 -20.46
CA GLU A 576 10.67 -9.98 -21.07
C GLU A 576 10.30 -9.39 -22.43
N GLY A 577 10.70 -8.16 -22.71
CA GLY A 577 10.38 -7.46 -23.96
C GLY A 577 11.57 -7.25 -24.90
N GLU A 578 12.76 -7.74 -24.54
CA GLU A 578 14.00 -7.50 -25.31
C GLU A 578 14.23 -6.01 -25.64
N ILE A 579 13.85 -5.13 -24.69
CA ILE A 579 13.88 -3.67 -24.87
C ILE A 579 15.31 -3.14 -24.70
N ASP A 580 15.74 -2.26 -25.62
CA ASP A 580 17.02 -1.55 -25.49
C ASP A 580 17.07 -0.75 -24.17
N PRO A 581 18.05 -1.03 -23.29
CA PRO A 581 18.23 -0.32 -22.03
C PRO A 581 18.33 1.20 -22.17
N ALA A 582 18.85 1.71 -23.28
CA ALA A 582 19.00 3.15 -23.54
C ALA A 582 17.64 3.87 -23.66
N LYS A 583 16.59 3.14 -24.02
CA LYS A 583 15.22 3.66 -24.15
C LYS A 583 14.52 3.87 -22.81
N LEU A 584 14.96 3.17 -21.75
CA LEU A 584 14.34 3.17 -20.44
C LEU A 584 15.15 4.00 -19.43
N ALA A 585 14.72 5.22 -19.17
CA ALA A 585 15.36 6.13 -18.21
C ALA A 585 14.87 5.85 -16.77
N PRO A 586 15.73 5.45 -15.82
CA PRO A 586 15.29 5.11 -14.46
C PRO A 586 15.01 6.36 -13.63
N VAL A 587 13.93 6.32 -12.83
CA VAL A 587 13.62 7.29 -11.76
C VAL A 587 13.43 6.49 -10.48
N LEU A 588 14.47 6.42 -9.65
CA LEU A 588 14.58 5.49 -8.53
C LEU A 588 14.52 6.23 -7.19
N HIS A 589 13.59 5.84 -6.33
CA HIS A 589 13.43 6.35 -4.98
C HIS A 589 13.54 5.21 -3.95
N TYR A 590 14.44 5.32 -2.97
CA TYR A 590 14.71 4.22 -2.04
C TYR A 590 15.22 4.68 -0.66
N ASP A 591 14.75 5.83 -0.17
CA ASP A 591 15.10 6.33 1.15
C ASP A 591 14.23 5.74 2.29
N GLY A 592 13.31 4.85 1.93
CA GLY A 592 12.38 4.19 2.85
C GLY A 592 11.11 5.00 3.16
N THR A 593 10.98 6.21 2.61
CA THR A 593 9.72 6.96 2.66
C THR A 593 8.95 6.81 1.35
N PRO A 594 7.61 6.93 1.34
CA PRO A 594 6.86 6.91 0.09
C PRO A 594 7.29 8.05 -0.84
N ILE A 595 7.42 7.75 -2.13
CA ILE A 595 7.86 8.70 -3.16
C ILE A 595 6.97 9.95 -3.20
N THR A 596 7.55 11.12 -3.47
CA THR A 596 6.81 12.38 -3.56
C THR A 596 6.65 12.86 -5.00
N ALA A 597 5.57 13.59 -5.26
CA ALA A 597 5.33 14.22 -6.56
C ALA A 597 6.46 15.18 -6.95
N ARG A 598 6.99 15.93 -5.97
CA ARG A 598 8.11 16.87 -6.18
C ARG A 598 9.39 16.16 -6.60
N PHE A 599 9.69 15.01 -5.99
CA PHE A 599 10.84 14.19 -6.37
C PHE A 599 10.71 13.71 -7.82
N ILE A 600 9.58 13.11 -8.18
CA ILE A 600 9.33 12.60 -9.54
C ILE A 600 9.45 13.73 -10.57
N ALA A 601 8.73 14.84 -10.35
CA ALA A 601 8.76 15.99 -11.27
C ALA A 601 10.16 16.60 -11.41
N GLY A 602 10.93 16.64 -10.31
CA GLY A 602 12.32 17.14 -10.31
C GLY A 602 13.25 16.25 -11.11
N GLN A 603 13.20 14.92 -10.92
CA GLN A 603 14.05 13.97 -11.65
C GLN A 603 13.74 13.97 -13.15
N ILE A 604 12.47 13.81 -13.52
CA ILE A 604 12.04 13.81 -14.92
C ILE A 604 12.35 15.17 -15.56
N GLY A 605 11.99 16.26 -14.88
CA GLY A 605 12.21 17.62 -15.36
C GLY A 605 13.69 17.96 -15.59
N GLY A 606 14.59 17.46 -14.72
CA GLY A 606 16.04 17.62 -14.87
C GLY A 606 16.56 16.96 -16.15
N VAL A 607 16.16 15.71 -16.40
CA VAL A 607 16.58 14.97 -17.62
C VAL A 607 16.04 15.65 -18.89
N LEU A 608 14.77 16.08 -18.89
CA LEU A 608 14.17 16.78 -20.04
C LEU A 608 14.85 18.12 -20.34
N ALA A 609 15.31 18.83 -19.31
CA ALA A 609 16.03 20.09 -19.49
C ALA A 609 17.43 19.91 -20.13
N LEU A 610 18.15 18.86 -19.75
CA LEU A 610 19.47 18.53 -20.32
C LEU A 610 19.35 18.17 -21.81
N GLY A 611 18.38 17.33 -22.19
CA GLY A 611 18.16 16.97 -23.59
C GLY A 611 17.75 18.16 -24.49
N GLN A 612 17.14 19.21 -23.93
CA GLN A 612 16.84 20.44 -24.68
C GLN A 612 18.10 21.29 -24.92
N ILE A 613 19.07 21.25 -24.05
CA ILE A 613 20.35 21.96 -24.21
C ILE A 613 21.18 21.27 -25.30
N GLU A 614 21.31 19.94 -25.26
CA GLU A 614 22.03 19.15 -26.27
C GLU A 614 21.41 19.25 -27.70
N ALA A 615 20.10 19.44 -27.80
CA ALA A 615 19.42 19.63 -29.08
C ALA A 615 19.51 21.07 -29.63
N ALA A 616 19.93 22.02 -28.79
CA ALA A 616 20.09 23.45 -29.17
C ALA A 616 21.53 23.82 -29.54
N GLU A 617 22.51 22.98 -29.21
CA GLU A 617 23.90 23.06 -29.65
C GLU A 617 24.11 22.29 -30.96
#